data_e28a574be05a8d55a927c79c9eaae612
#
_entry.id   e28a574be05a8d55a927c79c9eaae612
#
_cell.length_a   1.000
_cell.length_b   1.000
_cell.length_c   1.000
_cell.angle_alpha   90.00
_cell.angle_beta   90.00
_cell.angle_gamma   90.00
#
_symmetry.space_group_name_H-M   'P 1'
#
loop_
_entity.id
_entity.type
_entity.pdbx_description
1 polymer ?
#
loop_
_entity_poly.entity_id
_entity_poly.type
_entity_poly.pdbx_seq_one_letter_code
_entity_poly.pdbx_strand_id
1 'polypeptide(L)'
;MTPPETETETASGEGGETRTLYGSPEELPEPAREALGDLLLVLADTKRVLGIHYADWILGSPTLEAGIACSAMAQDEWGHGRILYAMLDDFGMDPERLEHERGPSEYRSSELLDEPTDSWPELLALNLLLDTALSVQIEAMRESRLEPLHHKVSKILDEERYHFEHARGWTARMASTDRGREATGEPFRKAWRACLRWFGSEEDELASGLAAEGIVDAGPGALRRRWVMRVAPSVAEVEPDLVQETEDGWGSAVAPDWEGWDPRTRRLRDAPGPDDEAILSRVRGDRNRSLLGE
;
A
#
# COMPACT_ATOMS: atom_id res chain seq x y z
N MET A 1 -55.75 28.85 26.85
CA MET A 1 -54.34 28.56 27.02
C MET A 1 -53.97 27.56 25.91
N THR A 2 -53.55 28.11 24.79
CA THR A 2 -53.21 27.39 23.55
C THR A 2 -51.70 27.08 23.58
N PRO A 3 -51.23 25.88 23.25
CA PRO A 3 -49.79 25.61 23.17
C PRO A 3 -49.18 26.23 21.90
N PRO A 4 -47.89 26.57 21.90
CA PRO A 4 -47.24 27.20 20.76
C PRO A 4 -46.94 26.20 19.65
N GLU A 5 -47.19 26.67 18.43
CA GLU A 5 -46.83 26.01 17.19
C GLU A 5 -45.29 25.95 17.03
N THR A 6 -44.77 24.79 16.81
CA THR A 6 -43.36 24.56 16.44
C THR A 6 -43.20 24.87 14.95
N GLU A 7 -42.55 25.98 14.66
CA GLU A 7 -42.07 26.31 13.30
C GLU A 7 -40.98 25.34 12.91
N THR A 8 -41.25 24.56 11.88
CA THR A 8 -40.26 23.74 11.19
C THR A 8 -39.51 24.66 10.20
N GLU A 9 -38.32 25.05 10.55
CA GLU A 9 -37.39 25.77 9.67
C GLU A 9 -36.92 24.80 8.57
N THR A 10 -37.49 24.93 7.38
CA THR A 10 -36.97 24.27 6.16
C THR A 10 -35.79 25.09 5.64
N ALA A 11 -34.60 24.68 5.98
CA ALA A 11 -33.38 25.14 5.31
C ALA A 11 -33.33 24.54 3.90
N SER A 12 -33.70 25.30 2.89
CA SER A 12 -33.43 25.06 1.49
C SER A 12 -31.98 25.41 1.20
N GLY A 13 -31.09 24.41 1.18
CA GLY A 13 -29.71 24.48 0.71
C GLY A 13 -29.55 23.63 -0.56
N GLU A 14 -29.01 24.26 -1.55
CA GLU A 14 -28.82 23.83 -2.94
C GLU A 14 -28.23 22.43 -3.11
N GLY A 15 -28.78 21.69 -4.07
CA GLY A 15 -28.23 20.57 -4.89
C GLY A 15 -26.98 19.81 -4.43
N GLY A 16 -26.95 19.23 -3.25
CA GLY A 16 -26.01 18.17 -2.90
C GLY A 16 -26.69 16.83 -3.17
N GLU A 17 -26.24 16.09 -4.18
CA GLU A 17 -26.55 14.66 -4.31
C GLU A 17 -26.27 14.01 -2.95
N THR A 18 -27.31 13.44 -2.33
CA THR A 18 -27.16 12.68 -1.09
C THR A 18 -26.33 11.46 -1.41
N ARG A 19 -25.02 11.53 -1.15
CA ARG A 19 -24.11 10.39 -1.35
C ARG A 19 -24.60 9.25 -0.46
N THR A 20 -25.10 8.17 -1.07
CA THR A 20 -25.48 6.96 -0.34
C THR A 20 -24.24 6.40 0.35
N LEU A 21 -24.26 6.23 1.66
CA LEU A 21 -23.21 5.52 2.40
C LEU A 21 -23.56 4.04 2.44
N TYR A 22 -22.55 3.19 2.47
CA TYR A 22 -22.66 1.75 2.62
C TYR A 22 -22.25 1.38 4.04
N GLY A 23 -23.14 0.75 4.79
CA GLY A 23 -22.89 0.28 6.16
C GLY A 23 -22.08 -1.00 6.22
N SER A 24 -22.14 -1.82 5.16
CA SER A 24 -21.40 -3.08 5.05
C SER A 24 -21.01 -3.39 3.60
N PRO A 25 -20.03 -4.30 3.36
CA PRO A 25 -19.64 -4.70 2.01
C PRO A 25 -20.76 -5.37 1.20
N GLU A 26 -21.74 -6.02 1.84
CA GLU A 26 -22.88 -6.64 1.15
C GLU A 26 -23.80 -5.62 0.47
N GLU A 27 -23.75 -4.36 0.88
CA GLU A 27 -24.53 -3.27 0.27
C GLU A 27 -23.88 -2.74 -1.01
N LEU A 28 -22.61 -3.09 -1.28
CA LEU A 28 -21.90 -2.70 -2.49
C LEU A 28 -22.43 -3.48 -3.71
N PRO A 29 -22.43 -2.86 -4.91
CA PRO A 29 -22.57 -3.61 -6.16
C PRO A 29 -21.52 -4.73 -6.23
N GLU A 30 -21.93 -5.92 -6.71
CA GLU A 30 -21.07 -7.12 -6.70
C GLU A 30 -19.69 -6.88 -7.35
N PRO A 31 -19.54 -6.20 -8.51
CA PRO A 31 -18.22 -5.93 -9.10
C PRO A 31 -17.33 -5.05 -8.20
N ALA A 32 -17.91 -4.07 -7.51
CA ALA A 32 -17.18 -3.20 -6.59
C ALA A 32 -16.79 -3.95 -5.30
N ARG A 33 -17.66 -4.84 -4.81
CA ARG A 33 -17.40 -5.70 -3.65
C ARG A 33 -16.23 -6.64 -3.93
N GLU A 34 -16.25 -7.36 -5.06
CA GLU A 34 -15.16 -8.24 -5.47
C GLU A 34 -13.84 -7.45 -5.63
N ALA A 35 -13.87 -6.33 -6.35
CA ALA A 35 -12.68 -5.51 -6.58
C ALA A 35 -12.09 -4.95 -5.28
N LEU A 36 -12.93 -4.56 -4.31
CA LEU A 36 -12.48 -4.11 -3.00
C LEU A 36 -11.87 -5.24 -2.19
N GLY A 37 -12.49 -6.43 -2.18
CA GLY A 37 -11.94 -7.61 -1.52
C GLY A 37 -10.56 -8.00 -2.07
N ASP A 38 -10.41 -8.01 -3.41
CA ASP A 38 -9.13 -8.24 -4.08
C ASP A 38 -8.08 -7.18 -3.67
N LEU A 39 -8.45 -5.90 -3.65
CA LEU A 39 -7.55 -4.80 -3.27
C LEU A 39 -7.13 -4.89 -1.80
N LEU A 40 -8.06 -5.16 -0.88
CA LEU A 40 -7.76 -5.32 0.55
C LEU A 40 -6.80 -6.48 0.79
N LEU A 41 -6.97 -7.60 0.06
CA LEU A 41 -6.05 -8.74 0.15
C LEU A 41 -4.65 -8.41 -0.37
N VAL A 42 -4.55 -7.70 -1.50
CA VAL A 42 -3.26 -7.21 -2.01
C VAL A 42 -2.55 -6.30 -1.00
N LEU A 43 -3.29 -5.38 -0.39
CA LEU A 43 -2.75 -4.48 0.63
C LEU A 43 -2.32 -5.25 1.89
N ALA A 44 -3.16 -6.15 2.40
CA ALA A 44 -2.87 -6.95 3.59
C ALA A 44 -1.61 -7.80 3.41
N ASP A 45 -1.52 -8.53 2.29
CA ASP A 45 -0.38 -9.37 1.95
C ASP A 45 0.90 -8.54 1.81
N THR A 46 0.82 -7.40 1.11
CA THR A 46 1.98 -6.54 0.90
C THR A 46 2.49 -5.96 2.21
N LYS A 47 1.61 -5.44 3.07
CA LYS A 47 1.96 -4.93 4.40
C LYS A 47 2.57 -6.03 5.27
N ARG A 48 1.96 -7.23 5.29
CA ARG A 48 2.45 -8.36 6.08
C ARG A 48 3.87 -8.77 5.69
N VAL A 49 4.14 -8.90 4.39
CA VAL A 49 5.46 -9.32 3.88
C VAL A 49 6.48 -8.17 4.01
N LEU A 50 6.10 -6.92 3.74
CA LEU A 50 6.99 -5.76 3.92
C LEU A 50 7.50 -5.65 5.37
N GLY A 51 6.65 -5.95 6.36
CA GLY A 51 7.06 -6.02 7.75
C GLY A 51 8.17 -7.04 8.02
N ILE A 52 8.22 -8.16 7.28
CA ILE A 52 9.34 -9.13 7.38
C ILE A 52 10.63 -8.50 6.83
N HIS A 53 10.58 -7.80 5.70
CA HIS A 53 11.75 -7.11 5.15
C HIS A 53 12.30 -6.05 6.12
N TYR A 54 11.45 -5.26 6.76
CA TYR A 54 11.90 -4.34 7.80
C TYR A 54 12.54 -5.06 9.00
N ALA A 55 11.93 -6.18 9.43
CA ALA A 55 12.45 -6.96 10.57
C ALA A 55 13.84 -7.55 10.29
N ASP A 56 14.16 -7.91 9.05
CA ASP A 56 15.47 -8.44 8.66
C ASP A 56 16.59 -7.41 8.85
N TRP A 57 16.27 -6.14 8.73
CA TRP A 57 17.23 -5.06 8.85
C TRP A 57 17.38 -4.45 10.25
N ILE A 58 16.70 -4.99 11.26
CA ILE A 58 16.85 -4.52 12.66
C ILE A 58 18.33 -4.55 13.10
N LEU A 59 19.04 -5.62 12.79
CA LEU A 59 20.46 -5.78 13.13
C LEU A 59 21.41 -5.47 11.97
N GLY A 60 20.91 -5.42 10.73
CA GLY A 60 21.69 -5.16 9.52
C GLY A 60 21.75 -3.68 9.12
N SER A 61 21.00 -2.82 9.79
CA SER A 61 20.91 -1.39 9.48
C SER A 61 22.24 -0.66 9.65
N PRO A 62 22.48 0.44 8.90
CA PRO A 62 23.73 1.20 8.97
C PRO A 62 23.99 1.89 10.32
N THR A 63 22.97 2.14 11.12
CA THR A 63 23.07 2.73 12.47
C THR A 63 22.07 2.08 13.41
N LEU A 64 22.30 2.23 14.71
CA LEU A 64 21.39 1.74 15.75
C LEU A 64 19.99 2.36 15.63
N GLU A 65 19.91 3.66 15.35
CA GLU A 65 18.65 4.38 15.21
C GLU A 65 17.85 3.87 14.00
N ALA A 66 18.53 3.55 12.89
CA ALA A 66 17.89 2.95 11.73
C ALA A 66 17.34 1.56 12.06
N GLY A 67 18.05 0.75 12.83
CA GLY A 67 17.56 -0.57 13.30
C GLY A 67 16.34 -0.45 14.22
N ILE A 68 16.32 0.53 15.12
CA ILE A 68 15.16 0.83 15.96
C ILE A 68 13.97 1.26 15.08
N ALA A 69 14.20 2.12 14.07
CA ALA A 69 13.15 2.52 13.13
C ALA A 69 12.62 1.32 12.33
N CYS A 70 13.49 0.43 11.83
CA CYS A 70 13.06 -0.80 11.15
C CYS A 70 12.18 -1.68 12.06
N SER A 71 12.51 -1.78 13.35
CA SER A 71 11.70 -2.53 14.32
C SER A 71 10.31 -1.92 14.50
N ALA A 72 10.22 -0.59 14.59
CA ALA A 72 8.93 0.10 14.69
C ALA A 72 8.10 -0.08 13.42
N MET A 73 8.68 0.20 12.25
CA MET A 73 8.01 0.02 10.95
C MET A 73 7.54 -1.43 10.75
N ALA A 74 8.32 -2.44 11.14
CA ALA A 74 7.89 -3.83 11.07
C ALA A 74 6.62 -4.11 11.90
N GLN A 75 6.54 -3.55 13.11
CA GLN A 75 5.37 -3.71 13.98
C GLN A 75 4.14 -2.98 13.43
N ASP A 76 4.33 -1.78 12.88
CA ASP A 76 3.27 -1.01 12.24
C ASP A 76 2.72 -1.77 11.03
N GLU A 77 3.58 -2.28 10.15
CA GLU A 77 3.19 -3.06 8.97
C GLU A 77 2.41 -4.33 9.32
N TRP A 78 2.82 -5.06 10.36
CA TRP A 78 2.06 -6.23 10.82
C TRP A 78 0.73 -5.85 11.46
N GLY A 79 0.67 -4.71 12.14
CA GLY A 79 -0.56 -4.13 12.68
C GLY A 79 -1.54 -3.74 11.56
N HIS A 80 -1.03 -3.06 10.52
CA HIS A 80 -1.80 -2.68 9.32
C HIS A 80 -2.32 -3.91 8.56
N GLY A 81 -1.43 -4.89 8.31
CA GLY A 81 -1.82 -6.15 7.68
C GLY A 81 -2.95 -6.86 8.44
N ARG A 82 -2.86 -6.94 9.76
CA ARG A 82 -3.89 -7.56 10.61
C ARG A 82 -5.23 -6.81 10.54
N ILE A 83 -5.22 -5.46 10.53
CA ILE A 83 -6.43 -4.67 10.36
C ILE A 83 -7.10 -4.99 9.01
N LEU A 84 -6.32 -5.08 7.94
CA LEU A 84 -6.80 -5.35 6.59
C LEU A 84 -7.31 -6.79 6.44
N TYR A 85 -6.59 -7.80 6.97
CA TYR A 85 -7.09 -9.18 6.99
C TYR A 85 -8.40 -9.31 7.77
N ALA A 86 -8.51 -8.67 8.94
CA ALA A 86 -9.75 -8.71 9.72
C ALA A 86 -10.96 -8.10 8.98
N MET A 87 -10.73 -7.17 8.04
CA MET A 87 -11.81 -6.65 7.19
C MET A 87 -12.29 -7.65 6.15
N LEU A 88 -11.45 -8.60 5.74
CA LEU A 88 -11.80 -9.60 4.74
C LEU A 88 -12.81 -10.65 5.24
N ASP A 89 -13.02 -10.75 6.55
CA ASP A 89 -14.10 -11.54 7.13
C ASP A 89 -15.48 -11.09 6.62
N ASP A 90 -15.69 -9.78 6.53
CA ASP A 90 -16.91 -9.17 5.98
C ASP A 90 -17.10 -9.47 4.46
N PHE A 91 -16.07 -9.99 3.78
CA PHE A 91 -16.10 -10.45 2.39
C PHE A 91 -16.21 -11.98 2.27
N GLY A 92 -16.39 -12.69 3.39
CA GLY A 92 -16.49 -14.16 3.44
C GLY A 92 -15.15 -14.88 3.28
N MET A 93 -14.03 -14.19 3.51
CA MET A 93 -12.69 -14.77 3.54
C MET A 93 -12.27 -15.03 4.99
N ASP A 94 -11.65 -16.17 5.26
CA ASP A 94 -11.17 -16.54 6.59
C ASP A 94 -9.82 -15.85 6.89
N PRO A 95 -9.78 -14.86 7.81
CA PRO A 95 -8.55 -14.11 8.11
C PRO A 95 -7.41 -14.98 8.65
N GLU A 96 -7.71 -16.01 9.48
CA GLU A 96 -6.72 -16.91 10.05
C GLU A 96 -6.03 -17.73 8.95
N ARG A 97 -6.82 -18.30 8.04
CA ARG A 97 -6.29 -18.99 6.87
C ARG A 97 -5.46 -18.07 5.98
N LEU A 98 -5.97 -16.85 5.72
CA LEU A 98 -5.26 -15.88 4.88
C LEU A 98 -3.91 -15.46 5.49
N GLU A 99 -3.84 -15.33 6.80
CA GLU A 99 -2.60 -14.91 7.47
C GLU A 99 -1.59 -16.06 7.62
N HIS A 100 -2.03 -17.32 7.78
CA HIS A 100 -1.15 -18.39 8.28
C HIS A 100 -1.06 -19.66 7.42
N GLU A 101 -1.98 -19.92 6.49
CA GLU A 101 -2.10 -21.25 5.87
C GLU A 101 -1.86 -21.26 4.35
N ARG A 102 -1.35 -20.16 3.77
CA ARG A 102 -1.15 -20.05 2.33
C ARG A 102 0.28 -20.34 1.89
N GLY A 103 0.41 -20.93 0.71
CA GLY A 103 1.68 -21.08 0.01
C GLY A 103 2.04 -19.89 -0.88
N PRO A 104 3.26 -19.85 -1.45
CA PRO A 104 3.77 -18.71 -2.24
C PRO A 104 2.83 -18.23 -3.34
N SER A 105 2.28 -19.13 -4.14
CA SER A 105 1.40 -18.79 -5.27
C SER A 105 0.02 -18.24 -4.88
N GLU A 106 -0.35 -18.30 -3.61
CA GLU A 106 -1.61 -17.76 -3.09
C GLU A 106 -1.47 -16.34 -2.54
N TYR A 107 -0.22 -15.85 -2.38
CA TYR A 107 0.04 -14.48 -1.92
C TYR A 107 -0.13 -13.48 -3.05
N ARG A 108 -0.69 -12.32 -2.71
CA ARG A 108 -0.89 -11.17 -3.60
C ARG A 108 -0.03 -9.97 -3.21
N SER A 109 1.03 -10.18 -2.45
CA SER A 109 2.00 -9.14 -2.14
C SER A 109 2.69 -8.65 -3.41
N SER A 110 3.21 -7.42 -3.41
CA SER A 110 4.01 -6.92 -4.53
C SER A 110 5.16 -7.88 -4.85
N GLU A 111 5.44 -8.12 -6.14
CA GLU A 111 6.57 -8.95 -6.60
C GLU A 111 7.94 -8.41 -6.17
N LEU A 112 8.01 -7.16 -5.73
CA LEU A 112 9.22 -6.59 -5.13
C LEU A 112 9.62 -7.26 -3.81
N LEU A 113 8.68 -7.98 -3.19
CA LEU A 113 8.84 -8.64 -1.89
C LEU A 113 9.00 -10.16 -2.02
N ASP A 114 9.14 -10.69 -3.22
CA ASP A 114 9.24 -12.14 -3.44
C ASP A 114 10.57 -12.71 -2.94
N GLU A 115 11.65 -11.94 -3.01
CA GLU A 115 12.99 -12.30 -2.56
C GLU A 115 13.42 -11.43 -1.38
N PRO A 116 14.23 -11.95 -0.45
CA PRO A 116 14.83 -11.14 0.61
C PRO A 116 15.63 -9.96 0.05
N THR A 117 15.65 -8.85 0.77
CA THR A 117 16.52 -7.71 0.42
C THR A 117 17.96 -7.97 0.84
N ASP A 118 18.89 -7.84 -0.11
CA ASP A 118 20.33 -8.10 0.11
C ASP A 118 21.13 -6.84 0.51
N SER A 119 20.54 -5.66 0.36
CA SER A 119 21.23 -4.41 0.63
C SER A 119 20.32 -3.34 1.24
N TRP A 120 20.94 -2.42 2.01
CA TRP A 120 20.25 -1.26 2.55
C TRP A 120 19.56 -0.39 1.48
N PRO A 121 20.17 -0.11 0.30
CA PRO A 121 19.50 0.58 -0.80
C PRO A 121 18.25 -0.13 -1.32
N GLU A 122 18.20 -1.46 -1.34
CA GLU A 122 16.98 -2.20 -1.72
C GLU A 122 15.88 -1.99 -0.70
N LEU A 123 16.16 -2.14 0.60
CA LEU A 123 15.18 -1.83 1.64
C LEU A 123 14.70 -0.38 1.55
N LEU A 124 15.62 0.55 1.30
CA LEU A 124 15.29 1.96 1.16
C LEU A 124 14.37 2.23 -0.04
N ALA A 125 14.59 1.53 -1.17
CA ALA A 125 13.71 1.60 -2.33
C ALA A 125 12.30 1.05 -2.01
N LEU A 126 12.19 -0.05 -1.25
CA LEU A 126 10.89 -0.54 -0.77
C LEU A 126 10.21 0.48 0.14
N ASN A 127 10.94 1.05 1.10
CA ASN A 127 10.39 2.01 2.05
C ASN A 127 9.93 3.30 1.34
N LEU A 128 10.77 3.91 0.47
CA LEU A 128 10.39 5.15 -0.19
C LEU A 128 9.31 4.95 -1.25
N LEU A 129 9.43 3.90 -2.07
CA LEU A 129 8.61 3.77 -3.28
C LEU A 129 7.39 2.88 -3.05
N LEU A 130 7.57 1.65 -2.59
CA LEU A 130 6.46 0.72 -2.40
C LEU A 130 5.58 1.13 -1.23
N ASP A 131 6.14 1.36 -0.07
CA ASP A 131 5.37 1.72 1.13
C ASP A 131 4.59 3.03 0.93
N THR A 132 5.21 4.03 0.25
CA THR A 132 4.49 5.25 -0.15
C THR A 132 3.38 4.97 -1.18
N ALA A 133 3.53 3.99 -2.08
CA ALA A 133 2.46 3.62 -3.01
C ALA A 133 1.27 3.00 -2.27
N LEU A 134 1.52 2.15 -1.27
CA LEU A 134 0.49 1.61 -0.38
C LEU A 134 -0.22 2.73 0.39
N SER A 135 0.56 3.67 0.97
CA SER A 135 0.03 4.83 1.70
C SER A 135 -0.88 5.69 0.82
N VAL A 136 -0.49 5.97 -0.44
CA VAL A 136 -1.33 6.73 -1.39
C VAL A 136 -2.63 6.00 -1.71
N GLN A 137 -2.58 4.66 -1.89
CA GLN A 137 -3.79 3.87 -2.12
C GLN A 137 -4.71 3.87 -0.90
N ILE A 138 -4.16 3.72 0.30
CA ILE A 138 -4.91 3.73 1.56
C ILE A 138 -5.50 5.13 1.82
N GLU A 139 -4.73 6.20 1.55
CA GLU A 139 -5.19 7.58 1.65
C GLU A 139 -6.41 7.85 0.75
N ALA A 140 -6.44 7.26 -0.46
CA ALA A 140 -7.58 7.38 -1.36
C ALA A 140 -8.89 6.78 -0.81
N MET A 141 -8.81 5.95 0.23
CA MET A 141 -9.95 5.34 0.92
C MET A 141 -10.42 6.16 2.13
N ARG A 142 -9.72 7.26 2.47
CA ARG A 142 -10.02 8.07 3.68
C ARG A 142 -11.45 8.57 3.73
N GLU A 143 -11.98 9.01 2.58
CA GLU A 143 -13.35 9.51 2.43
C GLU A 143 -14.26 8.47 1.74
N SER A 144 -13.98 7.18 1.97
CA SER A 144 -14.75 6.10 1.39
C SER A 144 -16.22 6.16 1.80
N ARG A 145 -17.10 5.85 0.84
CA ARG A 145 -18.53 5.65 1.10
C ARG A 145 -18.84 4.38 1.89
N LEU A 146 -17.89 3.48 2.08
CA LEU A 146 -17.99 2.31 2.96
C LEU A 146 -17.52 2.71 4.37
N GLU A 147 -18.48 2.91 5.29
CA GLU A 147 -18.20 3.41 6.66
C GLU A 147 -17.14 2.61 7.43
N PRO A 148 -17.14 1.24 7.43
CA PRO A 148 -16.11 0.47 8.12
C PRO A 148 -14.69 0.76 7.62
N LEU A 149 -14.52 1.04 6.32
CA LEU A 149 -13.24 1.34 5.71
C LEU A 149 -12.74 2.72 6.13
N HIS A 150 -13.60 3.75 6.04
CA HIS A 150 -13.31 5.12 6.47
C HIS A 150 -12.70 5.18 7.88
N HIS A 151 -13.30 4.46 8.84
CA HIS A 151 -12.85 4.47 10.23
C HIS A 151 -11.48 3.80 10.46
N LYS A 152 -11.15 2.74 9.69
CA LYS A 152 -9.92 1.96 9.88
C LYS A 152 -8.70 2.60 9.22
N VAL A 153 -8.89 3.33 8.12
CA VAL A 153 -7.81 3.91 7.32
C VAL A 153 -7.02 4.99 8.05
N SER A 154 -7.70 5.83 8.84
CA SER A 154 -7.06 6.99 9.50
C SER A 154 -5.92 6.57 10.44
N LYS A 155 -6.09 5.46 11.18
CA LYS A 155 -5.05 4.95 12.08
C LYS A 155 -3.79 4.54 11.33
N ILE A 156 -3.94 3.83 10.20
CA ILE A 156 -2.83 3.39 9.35
C ILE A 156 -2.03 4.61 8.87
N LEU A 157 -2.71 5.63 8.37
CA LEU A 157 -2.07 6.80 7.76
C LEU A 157 -1.27 7.66 8.76
N ASP A 158 -1.64 7.67 10.03
CA ASP A 158 -0.90 8.40 11.05
C ASP A 158 0.51 7.80 11.27
N GLU A 159 0.64 6.48 11.19
CA GLU A 159 1.90 5.75 11.34
C GLU A 159 2.74 5.84 10.04
N GLU A 160 2.14 5.71 8.86
CA GLU A 160 2.78 5.79 7.53
C GLU A 160 3.56 7.10 7.29
N ARG A 161 3.17 8.20 7.89
CA ARG A 161 3.90 9.46 7.79
C ARG A 161 5.34 9.35 8.30
N TYR A 162 5.57 8.56 9.35
CA TYR A 162 6.91 8.36 9.91
C TYR A 162 7.76 7.46 9.00
N HIS A 163 7.16 6.46 8.35
CA HIS A 163 7.84 5.63 7.36
C HIS A 163 8.36 6.48 6.19
N PHE A 164 7.54 7.36 5.66
CA PHE A 164 7.93 8.25 4.57
C PHE A 164 9.06 9.21 4.98
N GLU A 165 8.99 9.85 6.15
CA GLU A 165 10.04 10.76 6.62
C GLU A 165 11.37 10.03 6.87
N HIS A 166 11.34 8.80 7.39
CA HIS A 166 12.50 7.94 7.53
C HIS A 166 13.13 7.65 6.17
N ALA A 167 12.34 7.21 5.19
CA ALA A 167 12.80 6.91 3.84
C ALA A 167 13.41 8.14 3.16
N ARG A 168 12.74 9.29 3.24
CA ARG A 168 13.21 10.56 2.67
C ARG A 168 14.56 10.99 3.27
N GLY A 169 14.69 10.92 4.60
CA GLY A 169 15.92 11.28 5.29
C GLY A 169 17.11 10.39 4.91
N TRP A 170 16.89 9.08 4.78
CA TRP A 170 17.92 8.15 4.34
C TRP A 170 18.26 8.29 2.86
N THR A 171 17.30 8.56 1.99
CA THR A 171 17.55 8.83 0.57
C THR A 171 18.43 10.06 0.40
N ALA A 172 18.14 11.15 1.09
CA ALA A 172 18.99 12.34 1.08
C ALA A 172 20.42 12.05 1.60
N ARG A 173 20.55 11.19 2.61
CA ARG A 173 21.85 10.76 3.13
C ARG A 173 22.61 9.93 2.09
N MET A 174 21.96 8.99 1.39
CA MET A 174 22.58 8.22 0.29
C MET A 174 23.00 9.16 -0.86
N ALA A 175 22.16 10.12 -1.22
CA ALA A 175 22.43 11.11 -2.26
C ALA A 175 23.64 11.99 -1.96
N SER A 176 24.05 12.15 -0.70
CA SER A 176 25.14 13.01 -0.30
C SER A 176 26.55 12.53 -0.75
N THR A 177 26.68 11.30 -1.25
CA THR A 177 27.93 10.70 -1.71
C THR A 177 27.77 10.02 -3.07
N ASP A 178 28.83 10.02 -3.90
CA ASP A 178 28.81 9.33 -5.20
C ASP A 178 28.55 7.82 -5.03
N ARG A 179 29.19 7.20 -4.05
CA ARG A 179 29.00 5.79 -3.74
C ARG A 179 27.56 5.46 -3.31
N GLY A 180 26.94 6.37 -2.55
CA GLY A 180 25.56 6.21 -2.13
C GLY A 180 24.60 6.30 -3.32
N ARG A 181 24.78 7.28 -4.20
CA ARG A 181 24.00 7.42 -5.44
C ARG A 181 24.15 6.18 -6.33
N GLU A 182 25.38 5.71 -6.57
CA GLU A 182 25.64 4.52 -7.36
C GLU A 182 24.94 3.27 -6.78
N ALA A 183 24.99 3.07 -5.46
CA ALA A 183 24.39 1.93 -4.79
C ALA A 183 22.85 1.96 -4.84
N THR A 184 22.21 3.13 -4.87
CA THR A 184 20.75 3.26 -4.92
C THR A 184 20.17 3.13 -6.34
N GLY A 185 20.95 3.35 -7.38
CA GLY A 185 20.47 3.46 -8.76
C GLY A 185 19.62 2.25 -9.21
N GLU A 186 20.18 1.03 -9.22
CA GLU A 186 19.44 -0.16 -9.68
C GLU A 186 18.24 -0.53 -8.79
N PRO A 187 18.35 -0.56 -7.45
CA PRO A 187 17.19 -0.76 -6.57
C PRO A 187 16.05 0.20 -6.84
N PHE A 188 16.35 1.49 -7.02
CA PHE A 188 15.34 2.50 -7.30
C PHE A 188 14.71 2.34 -8.68
N ARG A 189 15.48 2.02 -9.72
CA ARG A 189 14.93 1.73 -11.06
C ARG A 189 13.99 0.54 -11.06
N LYS A 190 14.36 -0.55 -10.37
CA LYS A 190 13.52 -1.76 -10.23
C LYS A 190 12.21 -1.43 -9.52
N ALA A 191 12.29 -0.81 -8.35
CA ALA A 191 11.11 -0.48 -7.55
C ALA A 191 10.21 0.56 -8.23
N TRP A 192 10.80 1.59 -8.89
CA TRP A 192 10.06 2.60 -9.64
C TRP A 192 9.14 1.98 -10.71
N ARG A 193 9.68 1.10 -11.54
CA ARG A 193 8.93 0.43 -12.61
C ARG A 193 7.79 -0.42 -12.05
N ALA A 194 8.03 -1.16 -11.00
CA ALA A 194 7.00 -1.96 -10.33
C ALA A 194 5.90 -1.07 -9.72
N CYS A 195 6.26 -0.01 -9.01
CA CYS A 195 5.29 0.90 -8.39
C CYS A 195 4.48 1.71 -9.42
N LEU A 196 5.05 2.05 -10.60
CA LEU A 196 4.28 2.66 -11.68
C LEU A 196 3.12 1.76 -12.15
N ARG A 197 3.33 0.43 -12.20
CA ARG A 197 2.28 -0.55 -12.56
C ARG A 197 1.30 -0.77 -11.42
N TRP A 198 1.76 -0.67 -10.20
CA TRP A 198 1.01 -1.12 -9.02
C TRP A 198 -0.38 -0.47 -8.89
N PHE A 199 -0.56 0.74 -9.36
CA PHE A 199 -1.87 1.43 -9.35
C PHE A 199 -2.86 0.90 -10.40
N GLY A 200 -2.41 0.08 -11.37
CA GLY A 200 -3.22 -0.37 -12.50
C GLY A 200 -3.18 0.60 -13.70
N SER A 201 -3.66 0.16 -14.85
CA SER A 201 -3.80 1.00 -16.04
C SER A 201 -5.04 1.92 -15.93
N GLU A 202 -5.13 2.92 -16.78
CA GLU A 202 -6.35 3.76 -16.87
C GLU A 202 -7.55 3.00 -17.43
N GLU A 203 -7.29 1.88 -18.10
CA GLU A 203 -8.29 0.95 -18.65
C GLU A 203 -8.69 -0.14 -17.65
N ASP A 204 -8.12 -0.13 -16.44
CA ASP A 204 -8.44 -1.09 -15.38
C ASP A 204 -9.86 -0.83 -14.85
N GLU A 205 -10.79 -1.68 -15.29
CA GLU A 205 -12.21 -1.58 -14.92
C GLU A 205 -12.45 -1.81 -13.42
N LEU A 206 -11.62 -2.64 -12.75
CA LEU A 206 -11.75 -2.92 -11.32
C LEU A 206 -11.40 -1.67 -10.49
N ALA A 207 -10.26 -1.07 -10.79
CA ALA A 207 -9.81 0.13 -10.08
C ALA A 207 -10.67 1.36 -10.40
N SER A 208 -11.11 1.51 -11.66
CA SER A 208 -12.03 2.57 -12.09
C SER A 208 -13.42 2.40 -11.49
N GLY A 209 -13.90 1.16 -11.33
CA GLY A 209 -15.17 0.84 -10.67
C GLY A 209 -15.19 1.26 -9.21
N LEU A 210 -14.11 1.04 -8.47
CA LEU A 210 -13.98 1.49 -7.08
C LEU A 210 -14.06 3.03 -6.96
N ALA A 211 -13.47 3.75 -7.90
CA ALA A 211 -13.57 5.20 -7.94
C ALA A 211 -14.99 5.69 -8.29
N ALA A 212 -15.66 5.03 -9.25
CA ALA A 212 -17.03 5.35 -9.63
C ALA A 212 -18.01 5.15 -8.46
N GLU A 213 -17.82 4.11 -7.64
CA GLU A 213 -18.61 3.85 -6.44
C GLU A 213 -18.21 4.75 -5.24
N GLY A 214 -17.16 5.56 -5.35
CA GLY A 214 -16.69 6.43 -4.27
C GLY A 214 -16.06 5.65 -3.10
N ILE A 215 -15.55 4.45 -3.38
CA ILE A 215 -14.75 3.66 -2.40
C ILE A 215 -13.35 4.23 -2.30
N VAL A 216 -12.78 4.65 -3.43
CA VAL A 216 -11.56 5.46 -3.50
C VAL A 216 -11.88 6.81 -4.15
N ASP A 217 -11.12 7.84 -3.82
CA ASP A 217 -11.37 9.21 -4.25
C ASP A 217 -10.86 9.52 -5.66
N ALA A 218 -10.10 8.60 -6.29
CA ALA A 218 -9.52 8.80 -7.60
C ALA A 218 -9.23 7.48 -8.33
N GLY A 219 -9.21 7.53 -9.66
CA GLY A 219 -8.82 6.41 -10.51
C GLY A 219 -7.30 6.21 -10.59
N PRO A 220 -6.85 5.10 -11.23
CA PRO A 220 -5.46 4.63 -11.25
C PRO A 220 -4.43 5.68 -11.66
N GLY A 221 -4.69 6.38 -12.78
CA GLY A 221 -3.78 7.40 -13.30
C GLY A 221 -3.60 8.59 -12.36
N ALA A 222 -4.66 9.02 -11.65
CA ALA A 222 -4.59 10.10 -10.67
C ALA A 222 -3.83 9.66 -9.41
N LEU A 223 -4.04 8.43 -8.92
CA LEU A 223 -3.29 7.87 -7.78
C LEU A 223 -1.81 7.74 -8.11
N ARG A 224 -1.46 7.25 -9.30
CA ARG A 224 -0.08 7.19 -9.78
C ARG A 224 0.57 8.57 -9.82
N ARG A 225 -0.15 9.60 -10.31
CA ARG A 225 0.35 10.98 -10.30
C ARG A 225 0.59 11.48 -8.88
N ARG A 226 -0.32 11.23 -7.93
CA ARG A 226 -0.13 11.59 -6.50
C ARG A 226 1.14 10.95 -5.93
N TRP A 227 1.34 9.66 -6.21
CA TRP A 227 2.54 8.94 -5.78
C TRP A 227 3.80 9.56 -6.40
N VAL A 228 3.85 9.76 -7.72
CA VAL A 228 5.00 10.40 -8.40
C VAL A 228 5.29 11.76 -7.78
N MET A 229 4.29 12.63 -7.62
CA MET A 229 4.44 13.94 -7.01
C MET A 229 5.06 13.88 -5.60
N ARG A 230 4.73 12.86 -4.83
CA ARG A 230 5.20 12.68 -3.45
C ARG A 230 6.66 12.21 -3.39
N VAL A 231 7.05 11.23 -4.22
CA VAL A 231 8.37 10.59 -4.12
C VAL A 231 9.42 11.19 -5.05
N ALA A 232 9.03 11.82 -6.15
CA ALA A 232 9.93 12.32 -7.19
C ALA A 232 11.01 13.30 -6.68
N PRO A 233 10.73 14.23 -5.74
CA PRO A 233 11.79 15.09 -5.20
C PRO A 233 12.97 14.32 -4.60
N SER A 234 12.68 13.22 -3.87
CA SER A 234 13.72 12.36 -3.29
C SER A 234 14.38 11.45 -4.32
N VAL A 235 13.60 10.96 -5.30
CA VAL A 235 14.13 10.13 -6.40
C VAL A 235 15.09 10.94 -7.27
N ALA A 236 14.80 12.20 -7.55
CA ALA A 236 15.66 13.09 -8.33
C ALA A 236 17.07 13.27 -7.72
N GLU A 237 17.21 13.11 -6.40
CA GLU A 237 18.50 13.22 -5.71
C GLU A 237 19.43 12.02 -5.97
N VAL A 238 18.88 10.85 -6.27
CA VAL A 238 19.64 9.57 -6.42
C VAL A 238 19.54 8.97 -7.82
N GLU A 239 18.43 9.16 -8.53
CA GLU A 239 18.18 8.59 -9.87
C GLU A 239 17.35 9.57 -10.72
N PRO A 240 17.92 10.73 -11.14
CA PRO A 240 17.20 11.80 -11.83
C PRO A 240 16.55 11.37 -13.15
N ASP A 241 17.08 10.33 -13.81
CA ASP A 241 16.56 9.84 -15.09
C ASP A 241 15.19 9.18 -15.00
N LEU A 242 14.70 8.89 -13.79
CA LEU A 242 13.36 8.33 -13.57
C LEU A 242 12.25 9.38 -13.56
N VAL A 243 12.59 10.63 -13.33
CA VAL A 243 11.64 11.72 -13.09
C VAL A 243 11.91 12.91 -13.99
N GLN A 244 10.90 13.75 -14.20
CA GLN A 244 11.03 14.99 -14.96
C GLN A 244 10.16 16.08 -14.33
N GLU A 245 10.64 17.33 -14.41
CA GLU A 245 9.81 18.48 -14.08
C GLU A 245 8.77 18.72 -15.17
N THR A 246 7.56 19.06 -14.78
CA THR A 246 6.43 19.41 -15.65
C THR A 246 5.82 20.73 -15.22
N GLU A 247 4.91 21.30 -16.02
CA GLU A 247 4.19 22.53 -15.64
C GLU A 247 3.42 22.39 -14.32
N ASP A 248 2.90 21.18 -14.05
CA ASP A 248 2.11 20.86 -12.86
C ASP A 248 2.95 20.30 -11.68
N GLY A 249 4.30 20.30 -11.79
CA GLY A 249 5.20 19.76 -10.79
C GLY A 249 6.06 18.60 -11.32
N TRP A 250 5.98 17.42 -10.69
CA TRP A 250 6.79 16.26 -11.07
C TRP A 250 6.00 15.23 -11.87
N GLY A 251 6.67 14.64 -12.87
CA GLY A 251 6.19 13.53 -13.69
C GLY A 251 7.20 12.37 -13.72
N SER A 252 6.75 11.19 -14.14
CA SER A 252 7.65 10.08 -14.47
C SER A 252 8.25 10.29 -15.87
N ALA A 253 9.58 10.12 -15.98
CA ALA A 253 10.26 10.08 -17.28
C ALA A 253 10.12 8.69 -17.95
N VAL A 254 9.60 7.71 -17.22
CA VAL A 254 9.43 6.31 -17.67
C VAL A 254 7.95 5.99 -17.72
N ALA A 255 7.50 5.35 -18.82
CA ALA A 255 6.14 4.84 -18.93
C ALA A 255 6.00 3.52 -18.16
N PRO A 256 4.82 3.23 -17.58
CA PRO A 256 4.54 1.90 -17.03
C PRO A 256 4.48 0.85 -18.16
N ASP A 257 5.02 -0.33 -17.87
CA ASP A 257 4.96 -1.50 -18.74
C ASP A 257 3.90 -2.46 -18.19
N TRP A 258 2.92 -2.81 -19.02
CA TRP A 258 1.78 -3.64 -18.65
C TRP A 258 1.91 -5.10 -19.12
N GLU A 259 3.03 -5.49 -19.73
CA GLU A 259 3.25 -6.87 -20.15
C GLU A 259 3.21 -7.81 -18.93
N GLY A 260 2.39 -8.85 -19.00
CA GLY A 260 2.23 -9.82 -17.92
C GLY A 260 1.48 -9.33 -16.67
N TRP A 261 1.05 -8.06 -16.63
CA TRP A 261 0.33 -7.52 -15.47
C TRP A 261 -1.04 -8.17 -15.25
N ASP A 262 -1.36 -8.47 -14.00
CA ASP A 262 -2.68 -8.92 -13.57
C ASP A 262 -3.34 -7.88 -12.64
N PRO A 263 -4.46 -7.25 -13.06
CA PRO A 263 -5.11 -6.21 -12.28
C PRO A 263 -5.76 -6.71 -10.97
N ARG A 264 -6.15 -8.00 -10.89
CA ARG A 264 -6.76 -8.57 -9.66
C ARG A 264 -5.75 -8.79 -8.55
N THR A 265 -4.58 -9.31 -8.91
CA THR A 265 -3.51 -9.62 -7.96
C THR A 265 -2.51 -8.49 -7.80
N ARG A 266 -2.54 -7.52 -8.71
CA ARG A 266 -1.57 -6.41 -8.83
C ARG A 266 -0.12 -6.89 -8.84
N ARG A 267 0.12 -7.95 -9.60
CA ARG A 267 1.41 -8.63 -9.79
C ARG A 267 1.62 -8.97 -11.25
N LEU A 268 2.86 -9.30 -11.60
CA LEU A 268 3.13 -10.02 -12.84
C LEU A 268 2.66 -11.47 -12.71
N ARG A 269 1.97 -11.99 -13.75
CA ARG A 269 1.39 -13.36 -13.74
C ARG A 269 2.40 -14.45 -13.51
N ASP A 270 3.64 -14.25 -13.99
CA ASP A 270 4.72 -15.23 -13.88
C ASP A 270 5.58 -15.03 -12.62
N ALA A 271 5.25 -14.09 -11.76
CA ALA A 271 5.97 -13.89 -10.51
C ALA A 271 5.70 -15.05 -9.54
N PRO A 272 6.75 -15.66 -8.94
CA PRO A 272 6.64 -16.92 -8.19
C PRO A 272 5.87 -16.78 -6.87
N GLY A 273 5.77 -15.59 -6.32
CA GLY A 273 5.33 -15.33 -4.95
C GLY A 273 6.51 -15.26 -3.97
N PRO A 274 6.25 -14.84 -2.73
CA PRO A 274 7.29 -14.71 -1.71
C PRO A 274 8.00 -16.04 -1.45
N ASP A 275 9.33 -16.00 -1.23
CA ASP A 275 10.12 -17.19 -0.91
C ASP A 275 9.55 -17.92 0.32
N ASP A 276 9.31 -19.22 0.19
CA ASP A 276 8.64 -20.01 1.22
C ASP A 276 9.49 -20.20 2.47
N GLU A 277 10.79 -20.47 2.31
CA GLU A 277 11.69 -20.70 3.44
C GLU A 277 12.17 -19.40 4.07
N ALA A 278 12.61 -18.45 3.27
CA ALA A 278 13.21 -17.21 3.76
C ALA A 278 12.18 -16.21 4.29
N ILE A 279 10.96 -16.20 3.75
CA ILE A 279 9.93 -15.19 4.04
C ILE A 279 8.70 -15.83 4.71
N LEU A 280 7.98 -16.74 4.01
CA LEU A 280 6.67 -17.20 4.48
C LEU A 280 6.74 -18.08 5.73
N SER A 281 7.80 -18.86 5.92
CA SER A 281 7.98 -19.63 7.17
C SER A 281 7.96 -18.72 8.42
N ARG A 282 8.39 -17.47 8.25
CA ARG A 282 8.39 -16.46 9.33
C ARG A 282 7.02 -15.78 9.46
N VAL A 283 6.34 -15.53 8.35
CA VAL A 283 4.95 -15.04 8.34
C VAL A 283 4.03 -16.02 9.06
N ARG A 284 4.17 -17.33 8.76
CA ARG A 284 3.39 -18.40 9.40
C ARG A 284 3.79 -18.68 10.84
N GLY A 285 4.98 -18.24 11.26
CA GLY A 285 5.51 -18.52 12.61
C GLY A 285 5.95 -19.97 12.82
N ASP A 286 6.26 -20.71 11.76
CA ASP A 286 6.52 -22.16 11.75
C ASP A 286 7.62 -22.60 12.72
N ARG A 287 8.62 -21.76 12.95
CA ARG A 287 9.80 -22.10 13.80
C ARG A 287 9.45 -22.46 15.24
N ASN A 288 8.36 -21.92 15.77
CA ASN A 288 8.03 -22.06 17.19
C ASN A 288 6.63 -22.66 17.45
N ARG A 289 5.80 -22.83 16.44
CA ARG A 289 4.44 -23.39 16.62
C ARG A 289 4.45 -24.80 17.23
N SER A 290 5.37 -25.63 16.81
CA SER A 290 5.53 -26.99 17.37
C SER A 290 5.85 -27.02 18.87
N LEU A 291 6.34 -25.90 19.45
CA LEU A 291 6.60 -25.79 20.88
C LEU A 291 5.33 -25.49 21.68
N LEU A 292 4.29 -25.02 21.04
CA LEU A 292 3.01 -24.65 21.68
C LEU A 292 1.99 -25.78 21.63
N GLY A 293 2.32 -26.93 20.98
CA GLY A 293 1.45 -28.10 20.91
C GLY A 293 0.27 -27.95 19.95
N GLU A 294 0.37 -27.04 18.98
CA GLU A 294 -0.61 -26.83 17.91
C GLU A 294 -0.16 -27.50 16.63
#